data_7d9d898572862c0506f86a63e41cc61f
#
_entry.id   7d9d898572862c0506f86a63e41cc61f
#
_cell.length_a   1.000
_cell.length_b   1.000
_cell.length_c   1.000
_cell.angle_alpha   90.00
_cell.angle_beta   90.00
_cell.angle_gamma   90.00
#
_symmetry.space_group_name_H-M   'P 1'
#
loop_
_entity.id
_entity.type
_entity.pdbx_description
1 polymer ?
#
loop_
_entity_poly.entity_id
_entity_poly.type
_entity_poly.pdbx_seq_one_letter_code
_entity_poly.pdbx_strand_id
1 'polypeptide(L)'
;LHTTYIDDAKGDHTSWKGIQLLAGGEARIPMVSDIDGQERALTLQLRASGAGKLTLATPAGSVSVDLNPSVTTVKTKTLKFPAGIQFLRLKAEGANVRIDEIVLDSGSVSQLWPLPNGNAQSVHFGYEEPKGVRAQWAYAEALAEPGPPATYHCVLGFGQGYFGYQVRGAGTRPDDRWFIYSLWDNGYVRNNQKGAGVSEDLKDKVVTLLAKGEGVVANAFDHEGSGGHSHMDFQWKDREPYKFLLGVKPDGKAAVFSAYVNGPGLNGWKFLASFRRPNTDARLDGLYSFVEDWSGRYGDQQRACRYRNLWVCGTDGKWVPILNARATATSELGRRDYSHNLVNGMFELRTGGYDHTKGDTGKLLNVPGWGDAPRIDFEKLPSR
;
A
#
# COMPACT_ATOMS: atom_id res chain seq x y z
N LEU A 1 0.32 -17.52 9.74
CA LEU A 1 -0.52 -17.62 8.51
C LEU A 1 0.39 -17.46 7.31
N HIS A 2 0.73 -18.59 6.66
CA HIS A 2 1.42 -18.54 5.38
C HIS A 2 0.35 -18.67 4.29
N THR A 3 -0.05 -17.56 3.70
CA THR A 3 -0.86 -17.55 2.49
C THR A 3 0.10 -17.73 1.32
N THR A 4 0.04 -18.87 0.66
CA THR A 4 0.78 -19.10 -0.59
C THR A 4 -0.13 -18.63 -1.72
N TYR A 5 0.30 -17.61 -2.47
CA TYR A 5 -0.41 -17.10 -3.62
C TYR A 5 -0.06 -17.92 -4.86
N ILE A 6 -1.04 -18.05 -5.74
CA ILE A 6 -0.85 -18.73 -7.02
C ILE A 6 -0.23 -17.71 -7.99
N ASP A 7 1.02 -17.91 -8.36
CA ASP A 7 1.58 -17.36 -9.57
C ASP A 7 1.20 -18.26 -10.75
N ASP A 8 0.63 -17.69 -11.79
CA ASP A 8 0.23 -18.26 -13.09
C ASP A 8 -1.21 -18.74 -13.25
N ALA A 9 -2.12 -17.77 -13.44
CA ALA A 9 -3.32 -17.99 -14.25
C ALA A 9 -2.96 -17.74 -15.73
N LYS A 10 -2.23 -18.64 -16.39
CA LYS A 10 -2.04 -18.57 -17.83
C LYS A 10 -3.23 -19.22 -18.55
N GLY A 11 -4.12 -18.37 -19.03
CA GLY A 11 -4.93 -18.62 -20.23
C GLY A 11 -6.10 -19.61 -20.15
N ASP A 12 -6.22 -20.43 -19.10
CA ASP A 12 -7.37 -21.30 -18.87
C ASP A 12 -8.06 -20.90 -17.56
N HIS A 13 -9.16 -20.20 -17.65
CA HIS A 13 -9.90 -19.63 -16.53
C HIS A 13 -10.63 -20.66 -15.64
N THR A 14 -10.37 -21.95 -15.80
CA THR A 14 -11.03 -23.04 -15.08
C THR A 14 -10.13 -23.81 -14.14
N SER A 15 -8.84 -23.52 -14.07
CA SER A 15 -7.89 -24.26 -13.22
C SER A 15 -6.89 -23.38 -12.47
N TRP A 16 -6.44 -23.85 -11.29
CA TRP A 16 -5.37 -23.27 -10.48
C TRP A 16 -4.27 -24.29 -10.27
N LYS A 17 -3.02 -23.86 -10.26
CA LYS A 17 -1.85 -24.73 -10.15
C LYS A 17 -0.88 -24.29 -9.07
N GLY A 18 -0.28 -25.26 -8.39
CA GLY A 18 0.90 -25.04 -7.54
C GLY A 18 0.66 -24.47 -6.14
N ILE A 19 -0.49 -24.76 -5.51
CA ILE A 19 -0.77 -24.31 -4.13
C ILE A 19 -0.07 -25.24 -3.15
N GLN A 20 0.71 -24.68 -2.21
CA GLN A 20 1.29 -25.44 -1.11
C GLN A 20 0.76 -24.94 0.23
N LEU A 21 0.17 -25.84 1.02
CA LEU A 21 -0.31 -25.57 2.37
C LEU A 21 0.48 -26.44 3.36
N LEU A 22 0.97 -25.81 4.41
CA LEU A 22 1.45 -26.52 5.59
C LEU A 22 0.27 -26.97 6.45
N ALA A 23 0.48 -27.96 7.30
CA ALA A 23 -0.54 -28.37 8.29
C ALA A 23 -0.97 -27.17 9.14
N GLY A 24 -2.27 -26.89 9.21
CA GLY A 24 -2.84 -25.69 9.81
C GLY A 24 -2.85 -24.45 8.90
N GLY A 25 -2.27 -24.54 7.70
CA GLY A 25 -2.19 -23.44 6.74
C GLY A 25 -3.50 -23.23 5.97
N GLU A 26 -3.71 -21.99 5.53
CA GLU A 26 -4.86 -21.58 4.71
C GLU A 26 -4.40 -20.89 3.43
N ALA A 27 -5.16 -21.09 2.34
CA ALA A 27 -5.09 -20.29 1.11
C ALA A 27 -6.48 -19.75 0.77
N ARG A 28 -6.50 -18.64 0.04
CA ARG A 28 -7.73 -18.04 -0.49
C ARG A 28 -7.58 -17.84 -1.98
N ILE A 29 -8.58 -18.29 -2.72
CA ILE A 29 -8.66 -18.15 -4.17
C ILE A 29 -9.81 -17.19 -4.46
N PRO A 30 -9.55 -16.00 -5.01
CA PRO A 30 -10.60 -15.08 -5.40
C PRO A 30 -11.35 -15.62 -6.63
N MET A 31 -12.66 -15.56 -6.55
CA MET A 31 -13.56 -16.05 -7.59
C MET A 31 -14.71 -15.09 -7.80
N VAL A 32 -15.27 -15.07 -9.00
CA VAL A 32 -16.51 -14.36 -9.29
C VAL A 32 -17.54 -15.33 -9.84
N SER A 33 -18.78 -15.20 -9.39
CA SER A 33 -19.94 -15.90 -9.92
C SER A 33 -21.01 -14.91 -10.36
N ASP A 34 -21.51 -15.03 -11.57
CA ASP A 34 -22.61 -14.19 -12.07
C ASP A 34 -23.99 -14.71 -11.60
N ILE A 35 -24.05 -15.93 -11.10
CA ILE A 35 -25.28 -16.56 -10.67
C ILE A 35 -25.22 -16.92 -9.19
N ASP A 36 -26.25 -16.54 -8.44
CA ASP A 36 -26.39 -16.94 -7.05
C ASP A 36 -26.70 -18.42 -6.91
N GLY A 37 -26.07 -19.03 -5.90
CA GLY A 37 -26.29 -20.42 -5.55
C GLY A 37 -25.78 -21.44 -6.56
N GLN A 38 -24.84 -21.07 -7.42
CA GLN A 38 -24.20 -21.99 -8.33
C GLN A 38 -23.50 -23.13 -7.59
N GLU A 39 -23.84 -24.39 -7.91
CA GLU A 39 -23.24 -25.58 -7.29
C GLU A 39 -22.24 -26.21 -8.25
N ARG A 40 -21.00 -26.45 -7.78
CA ARG A 40 -19.92 -27.10 -8.52
C ARG A 40 -19.19 -28.11 -7.66
N ALA A 41 -18.82 -29.23 -8.24
CA ALA A 41 -17.78 -30.08 -7.70
C ALA A 41 -16.41 -29.60 -8.20
N LEU A 42 -15.37 -29.89 -7.43
CA LEU A 42 -14.00 -29.56 -7.76
C LEU A 42 -13.20 -30.85 -7.90
N THR A 43 -12.38 -30.95 -8.93
CA THR A 43 -11.40 -32.02 -9.06
C THR A 43 -10.03 -31.47 -8.67
N LEU A 44 -9.39 -32.10 -7.69
CA LEU A 44 -8.10 -31.71 -7.16
C LEU A 44 -7.04 -32.73 -7.59
N GLN A 45 -5.95 -32.25 -8.16
CA GLN A 45 -4.69 -33.00 -8.26
C GLN A 45 -3.82 -32.57 -7.09
N LEU A 46 -3.48 -33.48 -6.18
CA LEU A 46 -2.80 -33.13 -4.93
C LEU A 46 -1.85 -34.22 -4.47
N ARG A 47 -0.92 -33.84 -3.58
CA ARG A 47 -0.02 -34.73 -2.84
C ARG A 47 0.01 -34.31 -1.39
N ALA A 48 -0.28 -35.24 -0.50
CA ALA A 48 -0.24 -35.03 0.94
C ALA A 48 0.99 -35.70 1.56
N SER A 49 1.55 -35.08 2.59
CA SER A 49 2.69 -35.65 3.33
C SER A 49 2.30 -36.73 4.33
N GLY A 50 1.00 -36.90 4.60
CA GLY A 50 0.45 -37.82 5.58
C GLY A 50 -1.09 -37.84 5.56
N ALA A 51 -1.66 -38.54 6.51
CA ALA A 51 -3.11 -38.51 6.73
C ALA A 51 -3.54 -37.17 7.33
N GLY A 52 -4.65 -36.64 6.86
CA GLY A 52 -5.17 -35.35 7.30
C GLY A 52 -6.49 -35.00 6.60
N LYS A 53 -6.83 -33.74 6.62
CA LYS A 53 -8.05 -33.22 5.99
C LYS A 53 -7.77 -31.92 5.24
N LEU A 54 -8.33 -31.76 4.05
CA LEU A 54 -8.39 -30.49 3.32
C LEU A 54 -9.86 -30.04 3.29
N THR A 55 -10.12 -28.89 3.88
CA THR A 55 -11.44 -28.25 3.84
C THR A 55 -11.44 -27.15 2.80
N LEU A 56 -12.44 -27.15 1.92
CA LEU A 56 -12.74 -26.12 0.93
C LEU A 56 -14.02 -25.43 1.35
N ALA A 57 -14.02 -24.10 1.46
CA ALA A 57 -15.15 -23.33 1.95
C ALA A 57 -15.42 -22.08 1.11
N THR A 58 -16.69 -21.77 0.92
CA THR A 58 -17.21 -20.49 0.42
C THR A 58 -18.08 -19.84 1.49
N PRO A 59 -18.56 -18.61 1.33
CA PRO A 59 -19.54 -18.02 2.24
C PRO A 59 -20.83 -18.84 2.39
N ALA A 60 -21.16 -19.72 1.42
CA ALA A 60 -22.40 -20.51 1.38
C ALA A 60 -22.25 -21.94 1.90
N GLY A 61 -21.06 -22.37 2.29
CA GLY A 61 -20.84 -23.72 2.84
C GLY A 61 -19.43 -24.24 2.68
N SER A 62 -19.21 -25.48 3.10
CA SER A 62 -17.92 -26.13 3.01
C SER A 62 -18.02 -27.62 2.66
N VAL A 63 -16.97 -28.13 2.06
CA VAL A 63 -16.74 -29.57 1.82
C VAL A 63 -15.34 -29.93 2.31
N SER A 64 -15.18 -31.17 2.74
CA SER A 64 -13.85 -31.67 3.15
C SER A 64 -13.51 -32.93 2.38
N VAL A 65 -12.22 -33.11 2.11
CA VAL A 65 -11.63 -34.32 1.55
C VAL A 65 -10.57 -34.85 2.50
N ASP A 66 -10.51 -36.17 2.67
CA ASP A 66 -9.49 -36.79 3.47
C ASP A 66 -8.17 -36.85 2.69
N LEU A 67 -7.10 -36.47 3.34
CA LEU A 67 -5.75 -36.50 2.77
C LEU A 67 -5.10 -37.84 3.07
N ASN A 68 -4.48 -38.43 2.04
CA ASN A 68 -3.71 -39.64 2.13
C ASN A 68 -2.55 -39.54 1.12
N PRO A 69 -1.30 -39.94 1.48
CA PRO A 69 -0.14 -39.87 0.58
C PRO A 69 -0.31 -40.65 -0.74
N SER A 70 -1.13 -41.70 -0.74
CA SER A 70 -1.39 -42.51 -1.93
C SER A 70 -2.46 -41.96 -2.85
N VAL A 71 -3.22 -40.94 -2.42
CA VAL A 71 -4.29 -40.33 -3.20
C VAL A 71 -3.75 -39.08 -3.90
N THR A 72 -3.80 -39.09 -5.24
CA THR A 72 -3.30 -37.98 -6.06
C THR A 72 -4.41 -37.20 -6.76
N THR A 73 -5.60 -37.79 -6.85
CA THR A 73 -6.77 -37.13 -7.47
C THR A 73 -7.99 -37.30 -6.59
N VAL A 74 -8.65 -36.19 -6.26
CA VAL A 74 -9.86 -36.17 -5.45
C VAL A 74 -10.92 -35.34 -6.11
N LYS A 75 -12.14 -35.89 -6.23
CA LYS A 75 -13.33 -35.11 -6.59
C LYS A 75 -14.13 -34.79 -5.33
N THR A 76 -14.43 -33.50 -5.13
CA THR A 76 -15.21 -33.05 -3.97
C THR A 76 -16.71 -33.36 -4.16
N LYS A 77 -17.47 -33.33 -3.07
CA LYS A 77 -18.91 -33.08 -3.17
C LYS A 77 -19.14 -31.69 -3.73
N THR A 78 -20.37 -31.42 -4.17
CA THR A 78 -20.78 -30.09 -4.65
C THR A 78 -20.60 -29.03 -3.57
N LEU A 79 -20.03 -27.90 -3.96
CA LEU A 79 -19.88 -26.71 -3.13
C LEU A 79 -20.69 -25.57 -3.76
N LYS A 80 -21.41 -24.83 -2.95
CA LYS A 80 -22.27 -23.74 -3.39
C LYS A 80 -21.48 -22.43 -3.45
N PHE A 81 -21.65 -21.69 -4.54
CA PHE A 81 -21.00 -20.40 -4.79
C PHE A 81 -22.06 -19.30 -4.87
N PRO A 82 -22.08 -18.33 -3.94
CA PRO A 82 -22.93 -17.14 -4.04
C PRO A 82 -22.59 -16.28 -5.26
N ALA A 83 -23.52 -15.44 -5.69
CA ALA A 83 -23.24 -14.43 -6.70
C ALA A 83 -22.21 -13.40 -6.22
N GLY A 84 -21.52 -12.79 -7.16
CA GLY A 84 -20.53 -11.76 -6.92
C GLY A 84 -19.13 -12.30 -6.63
N ILE A 85 -18.28 -11.42 -6.10
CA ILE A 85 -16.90 -11.76 -5.74
C ILE A 85 -16.87 -12.45 -4.37
N GLN A 86 -16.13 -13.53 -4.31
CA GLN A 86 -15.98 -14.33 -3.11
C GLN A 86 -14.64 -15.04 -3.08
N PHE A 87 -14.33 -15.69 -1.96
CA PHE A 87 -13.11 -16.47 -1.82
C PHE A 87 -13.43 -17.94 -1.61
N LEU A 88 -12.85 -18.81 -2.44
CA LEU A 88 -12.71 -20.22 -2.12
C LEU A 88 -11.55 -20.33 -1.10
N ARG A 89 -11.86 -20.68 0.12
CA ARG A 89 -10.91 -20.89 1.19
C ARG A 89 -10.48 -22.34 1.24
N LEU A 90 -9.20 -22.59 1.34
CA LEU A 90 -8.57 -23.89 1.47
C LEU A 90 -7.88 -23.94 2.83
N LYS A 91 -8.15 -24.96 3.65
CA LYS A 91 -7.49 -25.17 4.93
C LYS A 91 -7.01 -26.61 5.04
N ALA A 92 -5.72 -26.79 5.29
CA ALA A 92 -5.09 -28.09 5.52
C ALA A 92 -4.98 -28.38 7.02
N GLU A 93 -5.37 -29.56 7.47
CA GLU A 93 -5.25 -30.02 8.86
C GLU A 93 -4.59 -31.40 8.90
N GLY A 94 -3.70 -31.62 9.87
CA GLY A 94 -3.02 -32.89 10.10
C GLY A 94 -1.85 -33.21 9.18
N ALA A 95 -1.85 -32.72 7.94
CA ALA A 95 -0.76 -32.97 6.97
C ALA A 95 -0.49 -31.73 6.12
N ASN A 96 0.75 -31.64 5.58
CA ASN A 96 1.05 -30.70 4.50
C ASN A 96 0.42 -31.22 3.22
N VAL A 97 -0.10 -30.32 2.40
CA VAL A 97 -0.66 -30.65 1.09
C VAL A 97 -0.13 -29.72 0.01
N ARG A 98 0.32 -30.30 -1.09
CA ARG A 98 0.57 -29.61 -2.34
C ARG A 98 -0.59 -29.89 -3.27
N ILE A 99 -1.27 -28.88 -3.72
CA ILE A 99 -2.32 -28.96 -4.73
C ILE A 99 -1.69 -28.55 -6.04
N ASP A 100 -1.47 -29.52 -6.92
CA ASP A 100 -0.86 -29.27 -8.22
C ASP A 100 -1.87 -28.61 -9.17
N GLU A 101 -3.17 -28.95 -9.04
CA GLU A 101 -4.24 -28.38 -9.84
C GLU A 101 -5.61 -28.45 -9.13
N ILE A 102 -6.45 -27.46 -9.34
CA ILE A 102 -7.88 -27.46 -9.00
C ILE A 102 -8.64 -27.20 -10.29
N VAL A 103 -9.53 -28.09 -10.66
CA VAL A 103 -10.41 -27.95 -11.83
C VAL A 103 -11.86 -27.83 -11.37
N LEU A 104 -12.56 -26.81 -11.85
CA LEU A 104 -14.01 -26.72 -11.68
C LEU A 104 -14.69 -27.69 -12.66
N ASP A 105 -15.56 -28.55 -12.18
CA ASP A 105 -16.41 -29.35 -13.05
C ASP A 105 -17.28 -28.43 -13.92
N SER A 106 -16.99 -28.40 -15.20
CA SER A 106 -17.71 -27.58 -16.18
C SER A 106 -19.11 -28.13 -16.41
N GLY A 107 -20.14 -27.42 -15.93
CA GLY A 107 -21.43 -27.46 -16.60
C GLY A 107 -21.32 -26.72 -17.95
N SER A 108 -22.29 -26.85 -18.82
CA SER A 108 -22.31 -26.39 -20.20
C SER A 108 -22.05 -24.89 -20.45
N VAL A 109 -21.98 -24.05 -19.41
CA VAL A 109 -21.52 -22.65 -19.42
C VAL A 109 -20.93 -22.35 -18.05
N SER A 110 -19.63 -22.11 -17.98
CA SER A 110 -18.99 -21.68 -16.74
C SER A 110 -19.32 -20.21 -16.49
N GLN A 111 -20.11 -19.94 -15.48
CA GLN A 111 -20.39 -18.58 -14.96
C GLN A 111 -19.67 -18.33 -13.64
N LEU A 112 -18.67 -19.14 -13.37
CA LEU A 112 -17.80 -19.07 -12.23
C LEU A 112 -16.35 -19.16 -12.70
N TRP A 113 -15.55 -18.13 -12.47
CA TRP A 113 -14.15 -18.10 -12.89
C TRP A 113 -13.26 -17.47 -11.82
N PRO A 114 -11.97 -17.85 -11.81
CA PRO A 114 -11.00 -17.25 -10.90
C PRO A 114 -10.72 -15.81 -11.31
N LEU A 115 -10.48 -14.98 -10.31
CA LEU A 115 -9.94 -13.65 -10.50
C LEU A 115 -8.41 -13.70 -10.41
N PRO A 116 -7.70 -12.85 -11.18
CA PRO A 116 -6.27 -12.76 -11.06
C PRO A 116 -5.89 -12.39 -9.63
N ASN A 117 -4.99 -13.18 -9.03
CA ASN A 117 -4.36 -12.85 -7.77
C ASN A 117 -3.09 -12.04 -8.08
N GLY A 118 -2.86 -10.97 -7.37
CA GLY A 118 -1.72 -10.10 -7.62
C GLY A 118 -1.78 -8.83 -6.80
N ASN A 119 -0.91 -7.89 -7.12
CA ASN A 119 -0.87 -6.59 -6.48
C ASN A 119 -2.21 -5.87 -6.61
N ALA A 120 -2.65 -5.26 -5.53
CA ALA A 120 -3.67 -4.22 -5.67
C ALA A 120 -3.09 -3.06 -6.48
N GLN A 121 -3.95 -2.41 -7.27
CA GLN A 121 -3.58 -1.23 -8.01
C GLN A 121 -3.04 -0.16 -7.05
N SER A 122 -1.89 0.45 -7.33
CA SER A 122 -1.48 1.65 -6.63
C SER A 122 -2.33 2.82 -7.13
N VAL A 123 -2.94 3.57 -6.21
CA VAL A 123 -3.88 4.65 -6.52
C VAL A 123 -3.42 5.95 -5.92
N HIS A 124 -3.56 7.04 -6.67
CA HIS A 124 -2.97 8.31 -6.33
C HIS A 124 -3.92 9.48 -6.53
N PHE A 125 -3.66 10.55 -5.77
CA PHE A 125 -4.08 11.91 -6.06
C PHE A 125 -2.86 12.75 -6.41
N GLY A 126 -2.83 13.35 -7.60
CA GLY A 126 -1.95 14.47 -7.91
C GLY A 126 -2.68 15.77 -7.56
N TYR A 127 -2.10 16.61 -6.72
CA TYR A 127 -2.72 17.82 -6.26
C TYR A 127 -2.49 19.01 -7.21
N GLU A 128 -3.53 19.82 -7.42
CA GLU A 128 -3.38 21.07 -8.14
C GLU A 128 -2.91 22.15 -7.16
N GLU A 129 -1.63 22.47 -7.22
CA GLU A 129 -1.01 23.46 -6.35
C GLU A 129 -1.50 24.87 -6.68
N PRO A 130 -1.65 25.75 -5.66
CA PRO A 130 -2.06 27.13 -5.87
C PRO A 130 -1.03 27.89 -6.73
N LYS A 131 -1.52 28.53 -7.80
CA LYS A 131 -0.67 29.29 -8.73
C LYS A 131 0.06 30.45 -8.02
N GLY A 132 1.33 30.62 -8.34
CA GLY A 132 2.15 31.72 -7.84
C GLY A 132 2.66 31.55 -6.40
N VAL A 133 2.35 30.45 -5.75
CA VAL A 133 2.88 30.13 -4.41
C VAL A 133 4.18 29.35 -4.55
N ARG A 134 5.28 29.91 -4.05
CA ARG A 134 6.53 29.18 -3.86
C ARG A 134 6.44 28.50 -2.49
N ALA A 135 5.98 27.26 -2.47
CA ALA A 135 5.75 26.53 -1.23
C ALA A 135 7.06 26.17 -0.52
N GLN A 136 7.17 26.61 0.74
CA GLN A 136 8.24 26.21 1.66
C GLN A 136 7.75 25.18 2.69
N TRP A 137 6.45 25.14 2.93
CA TRP A 137 5.83 24.15 3.80
C TRP A 137 4.61 23.53 3.12
N ALA A 138 4.42 22.25 3.37
CA ALA A 138 3.20 21.54 3.03
C ALA A 138 2.66 20.84 4.29
N TYR A 139 1.35 20.90 4.47
CA TYR A 139 0.63 20.29 5.57
C TYR A 139 -0.52 19.45 5.04
N ALA A 140 -0.74 18.29 5.63
CA ALA A 140 -1.90 17.45 5.37
C ALA A 140 -2.27 16.64 6.61
N GLU A 141 -3.54 16.26 6.71
CA GLU A 141 -4.01 15.27 7.66
C GLU A 141 -4.49 14.01 6.93
N ALA A 142 -4.23 12.86 7.52
CA ALA A 142 -4.64 11.58 6.95
C ALA A 142 -5.25 10.65 7.99
N LEU A 143 -6.24 9.87 7.56
CA LEU A 143 -6.94 8.87 8.33
C LEU A 143 -6.92 7.56 7.55
N ALA A 144 -6.09 6.60 7.96
CA ALA A 144 -6.07 5.27 7.36
C ALA A 144 -7.23 4.42 7.86
N GLU A 145 -7.89 3.71 6.99
CA GLU A 145 -8.77 2.60 7.37
C GLU A 145 -7.93 1.37 7.77
N PRO A 146 -8.49 0.43 8.55
CA PRO A 146 -7.84 -0.85 8.78
C PRO A 146 -7.41 -1.49 7.47
N GLY A 147 -6.16 -1.92 7.39
CA GLY A 147 -5.60 -2.46 6.16
C GLY A 147 -4.66 -3.64 6.42
N PRO A 148 -4.38 -4.44 5.38
CA PRO A 148 -3.46 -5.58 5.47
C PRO A 148 -2.01 -5.12 5.70
N PRO A 149 -1.11 -6.07 6.08
CA PRO A 149 0.32 -5.83 6.02
C PRO A 149 0.77 -5.36 4.63
N ALA A 150 1.93 -4.74 4.57
CA ALA A 150 2.51 -4.17 3.35
C ALA A 150 1.65 -3.08 2.69
N THR A 151 0.89 -2.34 3.48
CA THR A 151 0.16 -1.16 3.02
C THR A 151 0.97 0.11 3.27
N TYR A 152 1.13 0.93 2.24
CA TYR A 152 1.70 2.25 2.36
C TYR A 152 0.63 3.32 2.08
N HIS A 153 0.47 4.21 3.03
CA HIS A 153 -0.33 5.43 2.93
C HIS A 153 0.63 6.63 2.82
N CYS A 154 0.99 7.02 1.60
CA CYS A 154 1.72 8.26 1.37
C CYS A 154 0.77 9.44 1.55
N VAL A 155 1.15 10.40 2.38
CA VAL A 155 0.33 11.57 2.73
C VAL A 155 0.82 12.82 2.05
N LEU A 156 2.12 13.06 2.08
CA LEU A 156 2.80 14.15 1.40
C LEU A 156 3.92 13.58 0.53
N GLY A 157 3.55 13.15 -0.68
CA GLY A 157 4.50 12.92 -1.76
C GLY A 157 4.81 14.24 -2.43
N PHE A 158 6.01 14.40 -2.97
CA PHE A 158 6.49 15.59 -3.66
C PHE A 158 7.56 15.20 -4.69
N GLY A 159 7.93 16.09 -5.58
CA GLY A 159 8.81 15.76 -6.70
C GLY A 159 10.15 15.11 -6.33
N GLN A 160 10.60 15.24 -5.08
CA GLN A 160 11.88 14.71 -4.62
C GLN A 160 11.78 13.56 -3.62
N GLY A 161 10.56 13.18 -3.18
CA GLY A 161 10.42 12.16 -2.15
C GLY A 161 8.98 11.90 -1.73
N TYR A 162 8.84 11.19 -0.62
CA TYR A 162 7.54 10.87 -0.05
C TYR A 162 7.57 10.80 1.49
N PHE A 163 6.46 11.12 2.09
CA PHE A 163 6.24 11.10 3.52
C PHE A 163 4.85 10.56 3.86
N GLY A 164 4.79 9.61 4.78
CA GLY A 164 3.53 8.98 5.17
C GLY A 164 3.70 7.95 6.27
N TYR A 165 2.89 6.90 6.25
CA TYR A 165 2.90 5.84 7.24
C TYR A 165 2.51 4.49 6.65
N GLN A 166 3.02 3.42 7.27
CA GLN A 166 2.87 2.06 6.74
C GLN A 166 2.38 1.08 7.81
N VAL A 167 1.63 0.06 7.34
CA VAL A 167 1.54 -1.24 7.99
C VAL A 167 2.67 -2.08 7.40
N ARG A 168 3.57 -2.61 8.23
CA ARG A 168 4.77 -3.31 7.75
C ARG A 168 4.42 -4.66 7.10
N GLY A 169 5.36 -5.19 6.34
CA GLY A 169 5.16 -6.44 5.60
C GLY A 169 5.35 -7.72 6.42
N ALA A 170 5.07 -8.85 5.80
CA ALA A 170 5.26 -10.18 6.35
C ALA A 170 6.73 -10.43 6.74
N GLY A 171 6.95 -11.02 7.92
CA GLY A 171 8.27 -11.26 8.51
C GLY A 171 8.56 -10.39 9.74
N THR A 172 7.85 -9.29 9.89
CA THR A 172 7.67 -8.52 11.13
C THR A 172 6.34 -8.92 11.77
N ARG A 173 6.03 -8.42 12.95
CA ARG A 173 4.68 -8.64 13.49
C ARG A 173 3.66 -8.06 12.50
N PRO A 174 2.55 -8.74 12.21
CA PRO A 174 1.60 -8.32 11.17
C PRO A 174 0.97 -6.94 11.39
N ASP A 175 1.00 -6.47 12.63
CA ASP A 175 0.46 -5.19 13.10
C ASP A 175 1.52 -4.12 13.33
N ASP A 176 2.80 -4.39 13.04
CA ASP A 176 3.86 -3.39 13.16
C ASP A 176 3.61 -2.21 12.25
N ARG A 177 3.73 -1.00 12.80
CA ARG A 177 3.43 0.25 12.13
C ARG A 177 4.55 1.26 12.34
N TRP A 178 4.76 2.11 11.37
CA TRP A 178 5.73 3.20 11.45
C TRP A 178 5.33 4.42 10.64
N PHE A 179 5.95 5.55 10.95
CA PHE A 179 6.02 6.70 10.04
C PHE A 179 7.28 6.58 9.20
N ILE A 180 7.19 6.97 7.92
CA ILE A 180 8.27 6.82 6.94
C ILE A 180 8.44 8.12 6.15
N TYR A 181 9.69 8.53 5.97
CA TYR A 181 10.05 9.67 5.15
C TYR A 181 11.30 9.36 4.35
N SER A 182 11.25 9.58 3.04
CA SER A 182 12.36 9.31 2.12
C SER A 182 12.55 10.45 1.12
N LEU A 183 13.79 10.65 0.73
CA LEU A 183 14.21 11.66 -0.24
C LEU A 183 15.13 11.03 -1.28
N TRP A 184 14.81 11.21 -2.57
CA TRP A 184 15.58 10.65 -3.68
C TRP A 184 16.88 11.41 -3.92
N ASP A 185 17.95 10.67 -4.25
CA ASP A 185 19.18 11.27 -4.78
C ASP A 185 18.91 12.06 -6.06
N ASN A 186 19.80 12.96 -6.40
CA ASN A 186 19.76 13.67 -7.67
C ASN A 186 20.40 12.82 -8.78
N GLY A 187 19.68 11.76 -9.18
CA GLY A 187 20.16 10.67 -10.01
C GLY A 187 20.49 9.42 -9.20
N TYR A 188 20.52 8.26 -9.85
CA TYR A 188 20.75 6.97 -9.18
C TYR A 188 22.19 6.81 -8.67
N VAL A 189 22.36 6.50 -7.39
CA VAL A 189 23.65 6.22 -6.74
C VAL A 189 23.54 4.96 -5.86
N ARG A 190 24.38 3.96 -6.09
CA ARG A 190 24.39 2.71 -5.29
C ARG A 190 24.84 2.96 -3.85
N ASN A 191 24.31 2.20 -2.90
CA ASN A 191 24.63 2.36 -1.49
C ASN A 191 26.11 2.15 -1.17
N ASN A 192 26.80 1.25 -1.86
CA ASN A 192 28.24 1.03 -1.68
C ASN A 192 29.12 2.21 -2.19
N GLN A 193 28.52 3.18 -2.89
CA GLN A 193 29.16 4.40 -3.36
C GLN A 193 28.87 5.61 -2.44
N LYS A 194 28.09 5.40 -1.36
CA LYS A 194 27.69 6.43 -0.39
C LYS A 194 28.53 6.34 0.88
N GLY A 195 28.56 7.41 1.65
CA GLY A 195 29.23 7.44 2.96
C GLY A 195 30.53 8.25 2.97
N ALA A 196 31.39 7.98 3.94
CA ALA A 196 32.69 8.64 4.05
C ALA A 196 33.59 8.20 2.88
N GLY A 197 33.93 9.13 1.98
CA GLY A 197 34.71 8.82 0.77
C GLY A 197 33.88 8.79 -0.51
N VAL A 198 32.66 9.33 -0.49
CA VAL A 198 31.90 9.62 -1.73
C VAL A 198 32.82 10.41 -2.68
N SER A 199 33.00 9.90 -3.90
CA SER A 199 33.80 10.58 -4.93
C SER A 199 33.22 11.96 -5.27
N GLU A 200 34.05 12.90 -5.66
CA GLU A 200 33.62 14.28 -5.91
C GLU A 200 32.49 14.40 -6.92
N ASP A 201 32.47 13.53 -7.95
CA ASP A 201 31.43 13.46 -8.98
C ASP A 201 30.07 12.98 -8.46
N LEU A 202 30.03 12.32 -7.31
CA LEU A 202 28.81 11.86 -6.67
C LEU A 202 28.29 12.79 -5.55
N LYS A 203 29.13 13.66 -5.00
CA LYS A 203 28.74 14.62 -3.95
C LYS A 203 27.57 15.52 -4.38
N ASP A 204 27.50 15.83 -5.66
CA ASP A 204 26.44 16.64 -6.26
C ASP A 204 25.14 15.85 -6.55
N LYS A 205 25.10 14.57 -6.20
CA LYS A 205 23.94 13.69 -6.41
C LYS A 205 23.35 13.14 -5.12
N VAL A 206 24.20 12.81 -4.14
CA VAL A 206 23.82 12.06 -2.95
C VAL A 206 23.07 12.91 -1.93
N VAL A 207 21.92 12.43 -1.50
CA VAL A 207 21.20 12.96 -0.35
C VAL A 207 21.98 12.67 0.93
N THR A 208 22.12 13.67 1.79
CA THR A 208 22.85 13.58 3.05
C THR A 208 21.92 13.80 4.23
N LEU A 209 21.95 12.90 5.20
CA LEU A 209 21.26 13.07 6.48
C LEU A 209 21.99 14.19 7.28
N LEU A 210 21.24 15.21 7.69
CA LEU A 210 21.76 16.29 8.55
C LEU A 210 21.39 16.08 10.03
N ALA A 211 20.14 15.65 10.26
CA ALA A 211 19.64 15.39 11.61
C ALA A 211 18.49 14.38 11.55
N LYS A 212 18.25 13.70 12.67
CA LYS A 212 17.09 12.81 12.87
C LYS A 212 16.55 12.94 14.28
N GLY A 213 15.27 12.67 14.46
CA GLY A 213 14.61 12.68 15.75
C GLY A 213 15.02 11.51 16.65
N GLU A 214 14.74 11.63 17.91
CA GLU A 214 14.91 10.55 18.90
C GLU A 214 14.08 9.32 18.48
N GLY A 215 14.69 8.12 18.55
CA GLY A 215 14.06 6.86 18.15
C GLY A 215 13.89 6.67 16.64
N VAL A 216 14.32 7.62 15.81
CA VAL A 216 14.27 7.51 14.36
C VAL A 216 15.47 6.73 13.84
N VAL A 217 15.20 5.74 12.99
CA VAL A 217 16.20 5.03 12.19
C VAL A 217 16.33 5.74 10.85
N ALA A 218 17.56 6.00 10.39
CA ALA A 218 17.82 6.61 9.09
C ALA A 218 18.92 5.85 8.37
N ASN A 219 18.66 5.49 7.11
CA ASN A 219 19.54 4.69 6.25
C ASN A 219 19.54 5.25 4.82
N ALA A 220 20.50 4.83 4.01
CA ALA A 220 20.44 4.97 2.57
C ALA A 220 19.69 3.79 1.95
N PHE A 221 19.11 4.00 0.77
CA PHE A 221 18.49 2.93 -0.04
C PHE A 221 18.90 3.05 -1.51
N ASP A 222 18.82 1.93 -2.28
CA ASP A 222 19.17 1.87 -3.71
C ASP A 222 18.43 0.79 -4.51
N HIS A 223 17.19 0.43 -4.12
CA HIS A 223 16.42 -0.64 -4.77
C HIS A 223 15.26 -0.12 -5.66
N GLU A 224 14.53 0.90 -5.26
CA GLU A 224 13.46 1.56 -6.04
C GLU A 224 13.88 2.95 -6.54
N GLY A 225 15.12 3.11 -6.94
CA GLY A 225 15.83 4.37 -7.03
C GLY A 225 16.88 4.43 -5.94
N SER A 226 17.44 5.59 -5.63
CA SER A 226 18.39 5.73 -4.53
C SER A 226 18.13 7.01 -3.74
N GLY A 227 18.52 7.02 -2.45
CA GLY A 227 18.25 8.18 -1.60
C GLY A 227 18.52 7.97 -0.13
N GLY A 228 17.99 8.87 0.67
CA GLY A 228 17.93 8.80 2.12
C GLY A 228 16.54 8.33 2.58
N HIS A 229 16.50 7.42 3.53
CA HIS A 229 15.31 6.88 4.14
C HIS A 229 15.33 7.10 5.65
N SER A 230 14.19 7.41 6.23
CA SER A 230 14.02 7.44 7.68
C SER A 230 12.66 6.87 8.08
N HIS A 231 12.62 6.22 9.24
CA HIS A 231 11.38 5.75 9.83
C HIS A 231 11.41 5.86 11.36
N MET A 232 10.21 5.97 11.93
CA MET A 232 9.98 5.95 13.36
C MET A 232 8.92 4.90 13.67
N ASP A 233 9.29 3.85 14.41
CA ASP A 233 8.34 2.84 14.89
C ASP A 233 7.30 3.51 15.78
N PHE A 234 6.04 3.35 15.43
CA PHE A 234 4.92 3.91 16.19
C PHE A 234 3.63 3.19 15.81
N GLN A 235 2.91 2.69 16.81
CA GLN A 235 1.63 1.99 16.62
C GLN A 235 0.49 3.01 16.44
N TRP A 236 0.50 3.71 15.29
CA TRP A 236 -0.58 4.61 14.91
C TRP A 236 -1.91 3.85 14.77
N LYS A 237 -3.01 4.51 15.07
CA LYS A 237 -4.34 3.90 15.13
C LYS A 237 -5.12 4.17 13.84
N ASP A 238 -5.88 3.16 13.41
CA ASP A 238 -6.81 3.29 12.30
C ASP A 238 -7.87 4.34 12.61
N ARG A 239 -8.31 5.06 11.58
CA ARG A 239 -9.36 6.11 11.60
C ARG A 239 -9.05 7.32 12.48
N GLU A 240 -7.86 7.37 13.03
CA GLU A 240 -7.40 8.53 13.79
C GLU A 240 -6.66 9.53 12.89
N PRO A 241 -6.84 10.85 13.09
CA PRO A 241 -6.20 11.85 12.26
C PRO A 241 -4.74 12.06 12.66
N TYR A 242 -3.82 11.75 11.76
CA TYR A 242 -2.41 12.12 11.90
C TYR A 242 -2.08 13.28 10.99
N LYS A 243 -1.28 14.22 11.51
CA LYS A 243 -0.87 15.47 10.88
C LYS A 243 0.54 15.32 10.37
N PHE A 244 0.76 15.67 9.13
CA PHE A 244 2.04 15.61 8.43
C PHE A 244 2.44 17.01 8.04
N LEU A 245 3.68 17.39 8.33
CA LEU A 245 4.25 18.67 7.99
C LEU A 245 5.61 18.45 7.34
N LEU A 246 5.78 18.95 6.15
CA LEU A 246 7.01 18.91 5.37
C LEU A 246 7.50 20.33 5.12
N GLY A 247 8.78 20.59 5.43
CA GLY A 247 9.41 21.89 5.20
C GLY A 247 10.61 21.78 4.30
N VAL A 248 10.91 22.86 3.56
CA VAL A 248 12.12 22.99 2.75
C VAL A 248 12.79 24.33 2.99
N LYS A 249 14.13 24.32 3.10
CA LYS A 249 14.98 25.52 3.24
C LYS A 249 16.08 25.52 2.18
N PRO A 250 16.48 26.69 1.65
CA PRO A 250 17.64 26.79 0.79
C PRO A 250 18.94 26.56 1.57
N ASP A 251 19.93 25.94 0.91
CA ASP A 251 21.29 25.77 1.41
C ASP A 251 22.28 25.89 0.25
N GLY A 252 22.55 27.12 -0.16
CA GLY A 252 23.31 27.42 -1.35
C GLY A 252 22.65 26.88 -2.62
N LYS A 253 23.32 25.96 -3.33
CA LYS A 253 22.78 25.25 -4.49
C LYS A 253 21.98 23.99 -4.11
N ALA A 254 21.83 23.71 -2.82
CA ALA A 254 21.10 22.58 -2.30
C ALA A 254 19.82 23.05 -1.61
N ALA A 255 18.97 22.08 -1.27
CA ALA A 255 17.80 22.28 -0.41
C ALA A 255 17.81 21.28 0.75
N VAL A 256 17.35 21.73 1.92
CA VAL A 256 17.19 20.90 3.11
C VAL A 256 15.71 20.66 3.34
N PHE A 257 15.31 19.42 3.30
CA PHE A 257 13.94 18.98 3.51
C PHE A 257 13.79 18.35 4.89
N SER A 258 12.77 18.73 5.64
CA SER A 258 12.52 18.30 7.02
C SER A 258 11.10 17.83 7.21
N ALA A 259 10.91 16.66 7.84
CA ALA A 259 9.61 16.04 8.02
C ALA A 259 9.22 15.93 9.50
N TYR A 260 7.94 16.24 9.78
CA TYR A 260 7.37 16.22 11.14
C TYR A 260 5.99 15.57 11.13
N VAL A 261 5.68 14.82 12.18
CA VAL A 261 4.39 14.19 12.38
C VAL A 261 3.82 14.54 13.75
N ASN A 262 2.49 14.65 13.82
CA ASN A 262 1.75 14.84 15.08
C ASN A 262 0.42 14.08 15.00
N GLY A 263 -0.13 13.71 16.13
CA GLY A 263 -1.41 13.01 16.20
C GLY A 263 -1.63 12.26 17.51
N PRO A 264 -2.69 11.48 17.60
CA PRO A 264 -3.04 10.71 18.77
C PRO A 264 -1.90 9.81 19.26
N GLY A 265 -1.59 9.89 20.55
CA GLY A 265 -0.49 9.16 21.18
C GLY A 265 0.89 9.79 21.00
N LEU A 266 1.02 10.86 20.22
CA LEU A 266 2.23 11.67 20.12
C LEU A 266 2.12 12.89 21.04
N ASN A 267 3.17 13.17 21.79
CA ASN A 267 3.24 14.38 22.60
C ASN A 267 3.78 15.55 21.76
N GLY A 268 2.88 16.20 21.01
CA GLY A 268 3.22 17.28 20.10
C GLY A 268 3.86 16.80 18.79
N TRP A 269 4.49 17.72 18.06
CA TRP A 269 5.21 17.43 16.85
C TRP A 269 6.44 16.55 17.13
N LYS A 270 6.60 15.48 16.35
CA LYS A 270 7.79 14.63 16.34
C LYS A 270 8.56 14.89 15.05
N PHE A 271 9.85 15.12 15.18
CA PHE A 271 10.77 15.27 14.07
C PHE A 271 11.19 13.89 13.56
N LEU A 272 11.10 13.64 12.27
CA LEU A 272 11.66 12.43 11.68
C LEU A 272 13.12 12.66 11.26
N ALA A 273 13.33 13.43 10.21
CA ALA A 273 14.67 13.69 9.72
C ALA A 273 14.73 14.98 8.91
N SER A 274 15.95 15.53 8.79
CA SER A 274 16.32 16.51 7.79
C SER A 274 17.36 15.92 6.84
N PHE A 275 17.05 15.97 5.56
CA PHE A 275 17.95 15.56 4.48
C PHE A 275 18.32 16.75 3.63
N ARG A 276 19.61 16.84 3.26
CA ARG A 276 20.14 17.79 2.29
C ARG A 276 20.21 17.13 0.93
N ARG A 277 19.59 17.73 -0.07
CA ARG A 277 19.62 17.29 -1.46
C ARG A 277 20.36 18.32 -2.30
N PRO A 278 21.48 17.95 -2.94
CA PRO A 278 22.27 18.87 -3.75
C PRO A 278 21.55 19.23 -5.06
N ASN A 279 21.96 20.35 -5.67
CA ASN A 279 21.47 20.85 -6.95
C ASN A 279 19.93 20.85 -7.06
N THR A 280 19.27 21.34 -5.99
CA THR A 280 17.83 21.29 -5.82
C THR A 280 17.31 22.65 -5.42
N ASP A 281 16.26 23.11 -6.11
CA ASP A 281 15.55 24.33 -5.75
C ASP A 281 14.75 24.12 -4.45
N ALA A 282 14.86 25.09 -3.54
CA ALA A 282 14.18 25.01 -2.25
C ALA A 282 12.69 25.40 -2.40
N ARG A 283 11.91 24.47 -2.92
CA ARG A 283 10.45 24.54 -3.01
C ARG A 283 9.85 23.14 -2.93
N LEU A 284 8.63 23.07 -2.45
CA LEU A 284 7.81 21.88 -2.52
C LEU A 284 6.91 22.00 -3.74
N ASP A 285 7.01 21.05 -4.64
CA ASP A 285 6.20 20.97 -5.86
C ASP A 285 5.90 19.50 -6.23
N GLY A 286 4.97 19.30 -7.17
CA GLY A 286 4.53 17.98 -7.58
C GLY A 286 3.89 17.22 -6.42
N LEU A 287 3.06 17.89 -5.61
CA LEU A 287 2.46 17.27 -4.43
C LEU A 287 1.46 16.18 -4.80
N TYR A 288 1.55 15.06 -4.09
CA TYR A 288 0.66 13.91 -4.30
C TYR A 288 0.43 13.10 -3.03
N SER A 289 -0.57 12.22 -3.06
CA SER A 289 -0.77 11.15 -2.07
C SER A 289 -1.06 9.84 -2.78
N PHE A 290 -0.78 8.71 -2.12
CA PHE A 290 -1.15 7.40 -2.65
C PHE A 290 -1.46 6.37 -1.56
N VAL A 291 -2.11 5.30 -2.00
CA VAL A 291 -2.29 4.06 -1.25
C VAL A 291 -1.83 2.90 -2.12
N GLU A 292 -0.94 2.07 -1.59
CA GLU A 292 -0.41 0.92 -2.35
C GLU A 292 -0.19 -0.34 -1.51
N ASP A 293 -0.13 -1.47 -2.21
CA ASP A 293 0.38 -2.76 -1.76
C ASP A 293 1.81 -2.92 -2.26
N TRP A 294 2.80 -2.47 -1.48
CA TRP A 294 4.19 -2.49 -1.92
C TRP A 294 4.81 -3.90 -2.01
N SER A 295 4.17 -4.93 -1.41
CA SER A 295 4.67 -6.31 -1.48
C SER A 295 4.04 -7.14 -2.59
N GLY A 296 2.90 -6.72 -3.11
CA GLY A 296 2.11 -7.47 -4.06
C GLY A 296 1.47 -8.75 -3.53
N ARG A 297 1.38 -8.91 -2.20
CA ARG A 297 0.93 -10.17 -1.59
C ARG A 297 -0.49 -10.13 -1.02
N TYR A 298 -1.06 -8.95 -0.88
CA TYR A 298 -2.32 -8.75 -0.18
C TYR A 298 -3.35 -8.02 -1.03
N GLY A 299 -3.28 -8.19 -2.36
CA GLY A 299 -4.22 -7.58 -3.28
C GLY A 299 -5.67 -8.05 -3.13
N ASP A 300 -5.88 -9.20 -2.48
CA ASP A 300 -7.18 -9.73 -2.09
C ASP A 300 -7.83 -8.98 -0.91
N GLN A 301 -7.09 -8.07 -0.26
CA GLN A 301 -7.56 -7.32 0.89
C GLN A 301 -7.59 -5.82 0.55
N GLN A 302 -8.66 -5.18 0.98
CA GLN A 302 -8.86 -3.76 0.74
C GLN A 302 -8.01 -2.91 1.67
N ARG A 303 -7.52 -1.79 1.15
CA ARG A 303 -6.87 -0.71 1.88
C ARG A 303 -7.42 0.64 1.43
N ALA A 304 -7.53 1.57 2.38
CA ALA A 304 -8.04 2.91 2.09
C ALA A 304 -7.42 3.96 3.01
N CYS A 305 -7.36 5.19 2.53
CA CYS A 305 -6.95 6.34 3.31
C CYS A 305 -7.74 7.57 2.89
N ARG A 306 -8.10 8.41 3.89
CA ARG A 306 -8.72 9.71 3.65
C ARG A 306 -7.72 10.80 3.95
N TYR A 307 -7.74 11.84 3.11
CA TYR A 307 -6.86 13.00 3.19
C TYR A 307 -7.69 14.27 3.30
N ARG A 308 -7.29 15.14 4.21
CA ARG A 308 -7.95 16.42 4.45
C ARG A 308 -6.97 17.49 4.89
N ASN A 309 -7.44 18.71 5.00
CA ASN A 309 -6.66 19.84 5.49
C ASN A 309 -5.30 19.96 4.77
N LEU A 310 -5.35 19.91 3.42
CA LEU A 310 -4.16 20.04 2.60
C LEU A 310 -3.87 21.53 2.37
N TRP A 311 -2.68 21.95 2.75
CA TRP A 311 -2.25 23.33 2.68
C TRP A 311 -0.79 23.43 2.25
N VAL A 312 -0.47 24.52 1.56
CA VAL A 312 0.91 24.95 1.34
C VAL A 312 1.11 26.34 1.94
N CYS A 313 2.31 26.58 2.48
CA CYS A 313 2.70 27.88 2.99
C CYS A 313 3.85 28.42 2.14
N GLY A 314 3.65 29.60 1.62
CA GLY A 314 4.66 30.29 0.81
C GLY A 314 5.77 30.95 1.64
N THR A 315 6.73 31.56 0.94
CA THR A 315 7.83 32.34 1.56
C THR A 315 7.33 33.57 2.33
N ASP A 316 6.10 34.00 2.07
CA ASP A 316 5.44 35.11 2.75
C ASP A 316 4.74 34.69 4.06
N GLY A 317 4.85 33.41 4.44
CA GLY A 317 4.26 32.85 5.65
C GLY A 317 2.74 32.62 5.54
N LYS A 318 2.11 32.81 4.37
CA LYS A 318 0.68 32.61 4.20
C LYS A 318 0.36 31.18 3.80
N TRP A 319 -0.62 30.60 4.50
CA TRP A 319 -1.20 29.32 4.16
C TRP A 319 -2.25 29.46 3.06
N VAL A 320 -2.14 28.65 2.02
CA VAL A 320 -3.09 28.57 0.90
C VAL A 320 -3.57 27.11 0.78
N PRO A 321 -4.91 26.88 0.74
CA PRO A 321 -5.45 25.53 0.69
C PRO A 321 -5.25 24.89 -0.70
N ILE A 322 -5.03 23.58 -0.71
CA ILE A 322 -5.12 22.73 -1.90
C ILE A 322 -6.52 22.11 -1.91
N LEU A 323 -7.34 22.45 -2.89
CA LEU A 323 -8.74 22.06 -2.95
C LEU A 323 -9.04 21.07 -4.08
N ASN A 324 -8.13 20.89 -5.01
CA ASN A 324 -8.29 20.04 -6.18
C ASN A 324 -7.30 18.89 -6.19
N ALA A 325 -7.80 17.69 -6.52
CA ALA A 325 -7.00 16.50 -6.68
C ALA A 325 -7.38 15.75 -7.95
N ARG A 326 -6.39 15.40 -8.76
CA ARG A 326 -6.55 14.58 -9.97
C ARG A 326 -6.30 13.12 -9.65
N ALA A 327 -7.29 12.29 -9.95
CA ALA A 327 -7.25 10.85 -9.76
C ALA A 327 -6.30 10.16 -10.75
N THR A 328 -5.36 9.37 -10.29
CA THR A 328 -4.50 8.51 -11.10
C THR A 328 -4.31 7.14 -10.46
N ALA A 329 -3.90 6.15 -11.25
CA ALA A 329 -3.58 4.80 -10.77
C ALA A 329 -2.52 4.17 -11.69
N THR A 330 -1.79 3.18 -11.19
CA THR A 330 -0.95 2.35 -12.05
C THR A 330 -1.83 1.53 -12.98
N SER A 331 -1.58 1.56 -14.29
CA SER A 331 -2.47 0.96 -15.31
C SER A 331 -2.11 -0.47 -15.69
N GLU A 332 -1.04 -1.01 -15.16
CA GLU A 332 -0.37 -2.22 -15.67
C GLU A 332 -1.05 -3.52 -15.27
N LEU A 333 -1.84 -3.53 -14.19
CA LEU A 333 -2.34 -4.76 -13.60
C LEU A 333 -3.72 -5.20 -14.12
N GLY A 334 -4.37 -4.43 -14.98
CA GLY A 334 -5.70 -4.75 -15.51
C GLY A 334 -6.82 -4.81 -14.46
N ARG A 335 -6.51 -4.60 -13.18
CA ARG A 335 -7.47 -4.59 -12.07
C ARG A 335 -8.24 -3.27 -12.03
N ARG A 336 -9.50 -3.34 -11.61
CA ARG A 336 -10.40 -2.18 -11.53
C ARG A 336 -11.03 -2.01 -10.14
N ASP A 337 -10.57 -2.74 -9.16
CA ASP A 337 -11.03 -2.70 -7.77
C ASP A 337 -10.31 -1.59 -6.99
N TYR A 338 -10.46 -0.37 -7.48
CA TYR A 338 -9.95 0.84 -6.85
C TYR A 338 -10.90 2.01 -7.07
N SER A 339 -10.83 3.00 -6.20
CA SER A 339 -11.69 4.20 -6.32
C SER A 339 -11.02 5.45 -5.79
N HIS A 340 -11.49 6.59 -6.32
CA HIS A 340 -11.14 7.93 -5.93
C HIS A 340 -12.44 8.66 -5.58
N ASN A 341 -12.65 8.96 -4.31
CA ASN A 341 -13.93 9.47 -3.80
C ASN A 341 -13.76 10.76 -3.03
N LEU A 342 -14.89 11.44 -2.83
CA LEU A 342 -15.07 12.41 -1.78
C LEU A 342 -16.00 11.81 -0.73
N VAL A 343 -15.50 11.66 0.50
CA VAL A 343 -16.24 11.09 1.62
C VAL A 343 -16.20 12.07 2.77
N ASN A 344 -17.37 12.56 3.17
CA ASN A 344 -17.49 13.56 4.25
C ASN A 344 -16.58 14.79 4.04
N GLY A 345 -16.48 15.28 2.81
CA GLY A 345 -15.63 16.41 2.45
C GLY A 345 -14.12 16.12 2.43
N MET A 346 -13.71 14.87 2.51
CA MET A 346 -12.30 14.43 2.44
C MET A 346 -12.06 13.69 1.13
N PHE A 347 -10.85 13.78 0.58
CA PHE A 347 -10.38 12.92 -0.50
C PHE A 347 -10.15 11.51 0.02
N GLU A 348 -10.69 10.48 -0.64
CA GLU A 348 -10.47 9.08 -0.28
C GLU A 348 -9.86 8.30 -1.44
N LEU A 349 -8.77 7.60 -1.16
CA LEU A 349 -8.19 6.55 -2.01
C LEU A 349 -8.53 5.18 -1.43
N ARG A 350 -8.96 4.26 -2.30
CA ARG A 350 -9.30 2.89 -1.94
C ARG A 350 -8.80 1.94 -3.01
N THR A 351 -8.20 0.81 -2.63
CA THR A 351 -7.71 -0.18 -3.59
C THR A 351 -7.66 -1.58 -2.99
N GLY A 352 -7.76 -2.59 -3.85
CA GLY A 352 -7.72 -4.00 -3.50
C GLY A 352 -9.06 -4.55 -2.98
N GLY A 353 -9.07 -5.85 -2.65
CA GLY A 353 -10.23 -6.53 -2.08
C GLY A 353 -11.27 -6.97 -3.12
N TYR A 354 -11.00 -6.77 -4.40
CA TYR A 354 -11.93 -7.07 -5.52
C TYR A 354 -13.29 -6.38 -5.39
N ASP A 355 -13.32 -5.20 -4.77
CA ASP A 355 -14.51 -4.37 -4.76
C ASP A 355 -14.78 -3.82 -6.17
N HIS A 356 -16.03 -3.88 -6.63
CA HIS A 356 -16.43 -3.47 -7.99
C HIS A 356 -16.45 -1.95 -8.22
N THR A 357 -15.98 -1.16 -7.30
CA THR A 357 -15.89 0.29 -7.48
C THR A 357 -14.83 0.61 -8.51
N LYS A 358 -15.27 0.93 -9.71
CA LYS A 358 -14.41 1.36 -10.81
C LYS A 358 -13.82 2.72 -10.50
N GLY A 359 -12.50 2.78 -10.35
CA GLY A 359 -11.78 4.04 -10.24
C GLY A 359 -11.82 4.83 -11.55
N ASP A 360 -12.08 6.11 -11.46
CA ASP A 360 -12.07 7.04 -12.59
C ASP A 360 -10.72 7.76 -12.64
N THR A 361 -9.74 7.18 -13.33
CA THR A 361 -8.47 7.89 -13.62
C THR A 361 -8.74 9.11 -14.49
N GLY A 362 -8.02 10.20 -14.21
CA GLY A 362 -8.21 11.49 -14.89
C GLY A 362 -9.29 12.38 -14.28
N LYS A 363 -10.17 11.85 -13.44
CA LYS A 363 -11.20 12.64 -12.75
C LYS A 363 -10.56 13.69 -11.85
N LEU A 364 -11.10 14.90 -11.91
CA LEU A 364 -10.78 15.99 -10.99
C LEU A 364 -11.83 15.99 -9.87
N LEU A 365 -11.34 15.89 -8.63
CA LEU A 365 -12.16 16.03 -7.44
C LEU A 365 -11.87 17.39 -6.79
N ASN A 366 -12.91 18.03 -6.29
CA ASN A 366 -12.82 19.34 -5.65
C ASN A 366 -13.52 19.32 -4.30
N VAL A 367 -12.88 19.84 -3.27
CA VAL A 367 -13.47 20.10 -1.96
C VAL A 367 -13.79 21.59 -1.82
N PRO A 368 -14.89 21.96 -1.14
CA PRO A 368 -15.31 23.37 -1.05
C PRO A 368 -14.38 24.21 -0.16
N GLY A 369 -13.58 23.58 0.69
CA GLY A 369 -12.66 24.24 1.63
C GLY A 369 -12.29 23.33 2.79
N TRP A 370 -11.26 23.73 3.55
CA TRP A 370 -10.76 22.97 4.71
C TRP A 370 -11.08 23.64 6.06
N GLY A 371 -11.75 24.79 6.07
CA GLY A 371 -11.93 25.59 7.28
C GLY A 371 -10.69 26.45 7.59
N ASP A 372 -10.26 26.50 8.85
CA ASP A 372 -9.13 27.32 9.29
C ASP A 372 -7.79 26.74 8.84
N ALA A 373 -6.87 27.63 8.47
CA ALA A 373 -5.49 27.27 8.17
C ALA A 373 -4.77 26.63 9.40
N PRO A 374 -3.80 25.76 9.18
CA PRO A 374 -3.05 25.15 10.29
C PRO A 374 -2.29 26.22 11.07
N ARG A 375 -2.37 26.14 12.41
CA ARG A 375 -1.63 27.00 13.31
C ARG A 375 -0.34 26.31 13.72
N ILE A 376 0.77 26.64 13.06
CA ILE A 376 2.09 26.05 13.29
C ILE A 376 3.02 27.13 13.84
N ASP A 377 3.57 26.89 14.99
CA ASP A 377 4.69 27.66 15.54
C ASP A 377 6.00 27.02 15.06
N PHE A 378 6.52 27.54 13.96
CA PHE A 378 7.71 26.98 13.30
C PHE A 378 8.98 27.07 14.16
N GLU A 379 9.04 28.03 15.11
CA GLU A 379 10.18 28.20 16.00
C GLU A 379 10.23 27.12 17.10
N LYS A 380 9.06 26.55 17.42
CA LYS A 380 8.93 25.46 18.41
C LYS A 380 8.94 24.06 17.81
N LEU A 381 9.15 23.92 16.51
CA LEU A 381 9.31 22.60 15.91
C LEU A 381 10.60 21.93 16.44
N PRO A 382 10.53 20.64 16.81
CA PRO A 382 11.71 19.91 17.27
C PRO A 382 12.75 19.81 16.14
N SER A 383 14.04 19.91 16.47
CA SER A 383 15.15 19.86 15.51
C SER A 383 16.10 18.68 15.74
N ARG A 384 15.88 17.91 16.79
CA ARG A 384 16.67 16.73 17.19
C ARG A 384 15.80 15.72 17.92
#